data_8428fcd06eb95e80f80528a7d6de15ba
#
_entry.id   8428fcd06eb95e80f80528a7d6de15ba
#
_cell.length_a   1.000
_cell.length_b   1.000
_cell.length_c   1.000
_cell.angle_alpha   90.00
_cell.angle_beta   90.00
_cell.angle_gamma   90.00
#
_symmetry.space_group_name_H-M   'P 1'
#
loop_
_entity.id
_entity.type
_entity.pdbx_description
1 polymer ?
#
loop_
_entity_poly.entity_id
_entity_poly.type
_entity_poly.pdbx_seq_one_letter_code
_entity_poly.pdbx_strand_id
1 'polypeptide(L)'
;MREFYRRHRGLHRWLLAVAALLAVYFALRPVPGLMNWLSRHVIMPWERAVASVCYLFRTSIAEVSYIVLLSVAIFYVANVLRRMVTQPHRGRTLYRFFLTVVCSGLSIYAGFCLLWGVNYYADSFQQQSGIYARSCTVEELEAVTADFAHQLAQAADNVQRDENGCFAVSRQEIFAAATSVYAPSYEEFPCLRMKDHTPKAISCSTALSAMDFTGFYFPFTGEANLNVDCPASFLPSTIVHEMAHQRGIASEQECNFIAIAVSLASGDPVYRYSGLLMGYVHLGNALYRADPARWQAIRDTLPDTVVADLRQNSAYWAAFQGPVNDAASKVYDSFLKSNGESRGVQSYGTVVDMLMAYYG
;
A
#
# COMPACT_ATOMS: atom_id res chain seq x y z
N MET A 1 25.44 9.55 39.16
CA MET A 1 25.32 9.66 37.71
C MET A 1 26.16 8.63 36.96
N ARG A 2 27.50 8.53 37.15
CA ARG A 2 28.39 7.58 36.45
C ARG A 2 27.99 6.11 36.64
N GLU A 3 27.54 5.70 37.83
CA GLU A 3 27.15 4.34 38.15
C GLU A 3 25.81 3.95 37.47
N PHE A 4 24.85 4.89 37.44
CA PHE A 4 23.59 4.75 36.73
C PHE A 4 23.82 4.52 35.22
N TYR A 5 24.69 5.33 34.59
CA TYR A 5 25.06 5.19 33.19
C TYR A 5 25.73 3.83 32.90
N ARG A 6 26.67 3.40 33.77
CA ARG A 6 27.34 2.11 33.63
C ARG A 6 26.36 0.93 33.60
N ARG A 7 25.31 0.98 34.42
CA ARG A 7 24.32 -0.08 34.57
C ARG A 7 23.38 -0.21 33.34
N HIS A 8 23.18 0.84 32.57
CA HIS A 8 22.37 0.87 31.34
C HIS A 8 23.20 1.02 30.06
N ARG A 9 24.50 0.78 30.14
CA ARG A 9 25.47 1.00 29.07
C ARG A 9 25.07 0.30 27.76
N GLY A 10 24.49 -0.90 27.80
CA GLY A 10 24.04 -1.65 26.62
C GLY A 10 22.93 -0.91 25.86
N LEU A 11 21.91 -0.43 26.59
CA LEU A 11 20.80 0.31 25.98
C LEU A 11 21.24 1.66 25.41
N HIS A 12 22.13 2.39 26.12
CA HIS A 12 22.66 3.65 25.59
C HIS A 12 23.49 3.44 24.33
N ARG A 13 24.30 2.37 24.27
CA ARG A 13 25.06 2.01 23.06
C ARG A 13 24.12 1.64 21.91
N TRP A 14 23.07 0.88 22.20
CA TRP A 14 22.05 0.55 21.21
C TRP A 14 21.39 1.82 20.67
N LEU A 15 20.92 2.71 21.55
CA LEU A 15 20.34 3.99 21.14
C LEU A 15 21.28 4.80 20.24
N LEU A 16 22.54 4.93 20.65
CA LEU A 16 23.54 5.67 19.87
C LEU A 16 23.80 5.02 18.50
N ALA A 17 23.87 3.71 18.43
CA ALA A 17 24.07 3.00 17.17
C ALA A 17 22.91 3.20 16.20
N VAL A 18 21.67 3.07 16.68
CA VAL A 18 20.48 3.28 15.85
C VAL A 18 20.33 4.74 15.45
N ALA A 19 20.60 5.68 16.37
CA ALA A 19 20.57 7.12 16.05
C ALA A 19 21.63 7.49 15.00
N ALA A 20 22.84 6.93 15.11
CA ALA A 20 23.88 7.14 14.11
C ALA A 20 23.50 6.56 12.75
N LEU A 21 22.90 5.36 12.71
CA LEU A 21 22.40 4.73 11.48
C LEU A 21 21.33 5.60 10.80
N LEU A 22 20.36 6.08 11.56
CA LEU A 22 19.32 6.99 11.05
C LEU A 22 19.93 8.33 10.57
N ALA A 23 20.89 8.90 11.31
CA ALA A 23 21.57 10.12 10.89
C ALA A 23 22.29 9.93 9.54
N VAL A 24 22.97 8.80 9.35
CA VAL A 24 23.60 8.45 8.07
C VAL A 24 22.56 8.31 6.96
N TYR A 25 21.47 7.59 7.21
CA TYR A 25 20.36 7.47 6.24
C TYR A 25 19.80 8.84 5.83
N PHE A 26 19.47 9.70 6.80
CA PHE A 26 18.91 11.03 6.51
C PHE A 26 19.90 11.97 5.80
N ALA A 27 21.19 11.80 6.04
CA ALA A 27 22.25 12.55 5.34
C ALA A 27 22.42 12.08 3.88
N LEU A 28 22.22 10.79 3.61
CA LEU A 28 22.45 10.18 2.30
C LEU A 28 21.21 10.12 1.41
N ARG A 29 20.00 10.10 1.98
CA ARG A 29 18.75 9.99 1.21
C ARG A 29 18.55 11.07 0.11
N PRO A 30 19.10 12.31 0.21
CA PRO A 30 18.99 13.30 -0.85
C PRO A 30 19.88 13.04 -2.06
N VAL A 31 20.64 11.92 -2.10
CA VAL A 31 21.54 11.55 -3.20
C VAL A 31 20.88 10.51 -4.10
N PRO A 32 20.15 10.89 -5.19
CA PRO A 32 19.32 9.97 -5.98
C PRO A 32 20.12 8.81 -6.57
N GLY A 33 21.34 9.07 -7.09
CA GLY A 33 22.20 8.02 -7.64
C GLY A 33 22.57 6.93 -6.64
N LEU A 34 22.81 7.30 -5.37
CA LEU A 34 23.07 6.33 -4.29
C LEU A 34 21.79 5.55 -3.94
N MET A 35 20.63 6.22 -3.85
CA MET A 35 19.36 5.58 -3.55
C MET A 35 18.96 4.60 -4.66
N ASN A 36 19.14 4.97 -5.93
CA ASN A 36 18.96 4.07 -7.07
C ASN A 36 19.85 2.84 -7.00
N TRP A 37 21.12 3.05 -6.71
CA TRP A 37 22.07 1.94 -6.60
C TRP A 37 21.70 1.00 -5.45
N LEU A 38 21.39 1.56 -4.27
CA LEU A 38 20.96 0.78 -3.10
C LEU A 38 19.67 0.01 -3.39
N SER A 39 18.65 0.69 -3.93
CA SER A 39 17.37 0.04 -4.27
C SER A 39 17.60 -1.14 -5.23
N ARG A 40 18.26 -0.91 -6.36
CA ARG A 40 18.39 -1.91 -7.44
C ARG A 40 19.32 -3.06 -7.11
N HIS A 41 20.45 -2.81 -6.40
CA HIS A 41 21.51 -3.79 -6.21
C HIS A 41 21.57 -4.40 -4.81
N VAL A 42 20.90 -3.80 -3.83
CA VAL A 42 20.95 -4.27 -2.44
C VAL A 42 19.54 -4.62 -1.95
N ILE A 43 18.64 -3.63 -1.93
CA ILE A 43 17.36 -3.76 -1.22
C ILE A 43 16.40 -4.68 -1.98
N MET A 44 16.12 -4.41 -3.26
CA MET A 44 15.21 -5.23 -4.05
C MET A 44 15.69 -6.68 -4.21
N PRO A 45 16.98 -6.98 -4.46
CA PRO A 45 17.47 -8.36 -4.44
C PRO A 45 17.31 -9.04 -3.08
N TRP A 46 17.56 -8.33 -1.98
CA TRP A 46 17.36 -8.82 -0.62
C TRP A 46 15.88 -9.14 -0.35
N GLU A 47 14.98 -8.20 -0.59
CA GLU A 47 13.54 -8.40 -0.39
C GLU A 47 12.99 -9.56 -1.22
N ARG A 48 13.41 -9.69 -2.49
CA ARG A 48 13.04 -10.82 -3.35
C ARG A 48 13.56 -12.15 -2.83
N ALA A 49 14.75 -12.19 -2.28
CA ALA A 49 15.31 -13.40 -1.67
C ALA A 49 14.50 -13.81 -0.43
N VAL A 50 14.20 -12.86 0.46
CA VAL A 50 13.37 -13.09 1.66
C VAL A 50 11.95 -13.49 1.24
N ALA A 51 11.34 -12.77 0.31
CA ALA A 51 10.02 -13.09 -0.23
C ALA A 51 9.96 -14.52 -0.77
N SER A 52 10.99 -14.97 -1.51
CA SER A 52 11.02 -16.33 -2.05
C SER A 52 10.93 -17.40 -0.97
N VAL A 53 11.46 -17.14 0.22
CA VAL A 53 11.33 -18.03 1.39
C VAL A 53 9.95 -17.88 2.04
N CYS A 54 9.49 -16.63 2.23
CA CYS A 54 8.19 -16.38 2.87
C CYS A 54 7.02 -16.95 2.05
N TYR A 55 7.10 -16.90 0.71
CA TYR A 55 6.08 -17.45 -0.18
C TYR A 55 6.06 -18.98 -0.26
N LEU A 56 6.98 -19.72 0.40
CA LEU A 56 6.84 -21.15 0.63
C LEU A 56 5.70 -21.49 1.62
N PHE A 57 5.31 -20.51 2.43
CA PHE A 57 4.23 -20.65 3.40
C PHE A 57 2.94 -20.04 2.87
N ARG A 58 1.81 -20.70 3.08
CA ARG A 58 0.50 -20.20 2.67
C ARG A 58 0.02 -19.02 3.54
N THR A 59 0.37 -19.05 4.83
CA THR A 59 0.03 -18.00 5.80
C THR A 59 0.94 -16.79 5.59
N SER A 60 0.43 -15.59 5.80
CA SER A 60 1.23 -14.37 5.81
C SER A 60 2.23 -14.40 6.96
N ILE A 61 3.52 -14.36 6.63
CA ILE A 61 4.59 -14.24 7.63
C ILE A 61 4.59 -12.83 8.22
N ALA A 62 4.15 -11.82 7.47
CA ALA A 62 3.92 -10.48 7.98
C ALA A 62 2.89 -10.50 9.13
N GLU A 63 1.73 -11.15 8.93
CA GLU A 63 0.70 -11.30 9.97
C GLU A 63 1.23 -12.02 11.20
N VAL A 64 1.94 -13.14 11.00
CA VAL A 64 2.59 -13.88 12.09
C VAL A 64 3.59 -12.99 12.84
N SER A 65 4.38 -12.18 12.11
CA SER A 65 5.35 -11.25 12.70
C SER A 65 4.68 -10.20 13.59
N TYR A 66 3.55 -9.62 13.15
CA TYR A 66 2.76 -8.69 13.97
C TYR A 66 2.22 -9.35 15.23
N ILE A 67 1.67 -10.57 15.12
CA ILE A 67 1.16 -11.32 16.28
C ILE A 67 2.28 -11.62 17.29
N VAL A 68 3.45 -12.06 16.81
CA VAL A 68 4.61 -12.33 17.66
C VAL A 68 5.10 -11.06 18.35
N LEU A 69 5.27 -9.96 17.58
CA LEU A 69 5.72 -8.68 18.14
C LEU A 69 4.76 -8.14 19.20
N LEU A 70 3.45 -8.21 18.94
CA LEU A 70 2.42 -7.80 19.91
C LEU A 70 2.47 -8.67 21.17
N SER A 71 2.59 -9.99 21.02
CA SER A 71 2.69 -10.94 22.14
C SER A 71 3.93 -10.66 23.00
N VAL A 72 5.08 -10.42 22.36
CA VAL A 72 6.31 -10.05 23.06
C VAL A 72 6.17 -8.71 23.77
N ALA A 73 5.53 -7.73 23.15
CA ALA A 73 5.27 -6.42 23.75
C ALA A 73 4.38 -6.54 25.01
N ILE A 74 3.26 -7.28 24.90
CA ILE A 74 2.35 -7.54 26.02
C ILE A 74 3.09 -8.24 27.18
N PHE A 75 3.84 -9.30 26.87
CA PHE A 75 4.63 -10.02 27.87
C PHE A 75 5.68 -9.11 28.54
N TYR A 76 6.36 -8.28 27.74
CA TYR A 76 7.33 -7.32 28.26
C TYR A 76 6.70 -6.31 29.21
N VAL A 77 5.57 -5.70 28.82
CA VAL A 77 4.80 -4.75 29.67
C VAL A 77 4.35 -5.44 30.97
N ALA A 78 3.78 -6.63 30.89
CA ALA A 78 3.35 -7.39 32.09
C ALA A 78 4.52 -7.65 33.05
N ASN A 79 5.72 -8.02 32.51
CA ASN A 79 6.91 -8.18 33.34
C ASN A 79 7.40 -6.88 33.98
N VAL A 80 7.31 -5.77 33.26
CA VAL A 80 7.66 -4.43 33.80
C VAL A 80 6.71 -4.07 34.93
N LEU A 81 5.40 -4.23 34.75
CA LEU A 81 4.39 -3.96 35.78
C LEU A 81 4.63 -4.84 37.03
N ARG A 82 4.86 -6.14 36.85
CA ARG A 82 5.22 -7.05 37.94
C ARG A 82 6.44 -6.55 38.73
N ARG A 83 7.51 -6.15 38.03
CA ARG A 83 8.73 -5.62 38.66
C ARG A 83 8.49 -4.31 39.39
N MET A 84 7.64 -3.44 38.87
CA MET A 84 7.27 -2.19 39.53
C MET A 84 6.54 -2.42 40.88
N VAL A 85 5.78 -3.52 40.99
CA VAL A 85 5.10 -3.89 42.24
C VAL A 85 6.05 -4.59 43.20
N THR A 86 6.91 -5.51 42.71
CA THR A 86 7.70 -6.43 43.55
C THR A 86 9.10 -5.92 43.88
N GLN A 87 9.64 -4.94 43.15
CA GLN A 87 11.04 -4.50 43.34
C GLN A 87 11.13 -3.06 43.89
N PRO A 88 12.11 -2.76 44.77
CA PRO A 88 12.23 -1.45 45.44
C PRO A 88 12.66 -0.32 44.50
N HIS A 89 13.23 -0.61 43.35
CA HIS A 89 13.82 0.38 42.44
C HIS A 89 12.93 0.75 41.23
N ARG A 90 11.70 1.19 41.48
CA ARG A 90 10.70 1.51 40.47
C ARG A 90 11.21 2.48 39.36
N GLY A 91 11.91 3.54 39.77
CA GLY A 91 12.45 4.51 38.78
C GLY A 91 13.47 3.94 37.80
N ARG A 92 14.26 2.95 38.21
CA ARG A 92 15.20 2.25 37.31
C ARG A 92 14.45 1.33 36.35
N THR A 93 13.43 0.64 36.82
CA THR A 93 12.59 -0.23 35.99
C THR A 93 11.87 0.62 34.93
N LEU A 94 11.32 1.76 35.31
CA LEU A 94 10.63 2.68 34.41
C LEU A 94 11.61 3.28 33.37
N TYR A 95 12.79 3.73 33.79
CA TYR A 95 13.81 4.22 32.87
C TYR A 95 14.22 3.17 31.83
N ARG A 96 14.50 1.94 32.31
CA ARG A 96 14.83 0.82 31.39
C ARG A 96 13.71 0.53 30.43
N PHE A 97 12.46 0.56 30.89
CA PHE A 97 11.29 0.36 30.06
C PHE A 97 11.22 1.39 28.92
N PHE A 98 11.22 2.68 29.25
CA PHE A 98 11.17 3.73 28.23
C PHE A 98 12.33 3.66 27.25
N LEU A 99 13.56 3.45 27.75
CA LEU A 99 14.73 3.37 26.88
C LEU A 99 14.65 2.14 25.94
N THR A 100 14.13 1.00 26.42
CA THR A 100 13.93 -0.18 25.58
C THR A 100 12.87 0.07 24.51
N VAL A 101 11.74 0.68 24.88
CA VAL A 101 10.67 1.03 23.93
C VAL A 101 11.19 1.98 22.85
N VAL A 102 11.92 3.02 23.22
CA VAL A 102 12.52 3.97 22.28
C VAL A 102 13.54 3.27 21.36
N CYS A 103 14.45 2.47 21.91
CA CYS A 103 15.43 1.74 21.10
C CYS A 103 14.74 0.77 20.12
N SER A 104 13.71 0.02 20.57
CA SER A 104 12.98 -0.92 19.72
C SER A 104 12.23 -0.18 18.61
N GLY A 105 11.50 0.88 18.94
CA GLY A 105 10.78 1.70 17.95
C GLY A 105 11.71 2.31 16.91
N LEU A 106 12.82 2.91 17.34
CA LEU A 106 13.82 3.45 16.43
C LEU A 106 14.48 2.36 15.58
N SER A 107 14.68 1.12 16.10
CA SER A 107 15.24 0.02 15.31
C SER A 107 14.28 -0.46 14.23
N ILE A 108 12.98 -0.56 14.53
CA ILE A 108 11.94 -0.89 13.54
C ILE A 108 11.90 0.20 12.47
N TYR A 109 11.91 1.48 12.88
CA TYR A 109 11.92 2.59 11.95
C TYR A 109 13.19 2.63 11.09
N ALA A 110 14.37 2.36 11.67
CA ALA A 110 15.61 2.26 10.91
C ALA A 110 15.56 1.10 9.90
N GLY A 111 15.03 -0.06 10.31
CA GLY A 111 14.80 -1.19 9.40
C GLY A 111 13.88 -0.81 8.24
N PHE A 112 12.76 -0.12 8.53
CA PHE A 112 11.88 0.41 7.51
C PHE A 112 12.60 1.40 6.57
N CYS A 113 13.34 2.37 7.11
CA CYS A 113 14.10 3.34 6.29
C CYS A 113 15.07 2.66 5.34
N LEU A 114 15.75 1.61 5.79
CA LEU A 114 16.75 0.90 4.99
C LEU A 114 16.13 -0.05 3.97
N LEU A 115 15.07 -0.77 4.35
CA LEU A 115 14.44 -1.76 3.47
C LEU A 115 13.43 -1.12 2.50
N TRP A 116 12.70 -0.10 2.93
CA TRP A 116 11.65 0.51 2.11
C TRP A 116 11.86 1.99 1.83
N GLY A 117 12.27 2.75 2.84
CA GLY A 117 12.45 4.21 2.76
C GLY A 117 13.37 4.67 1.64
N VAL A 118 14.34 3.84 1.24
CA VAL A 118 15.25 4.07 0.09
C VAL A 118 14.46 4.26 -1.20
N ASN A 119 13.37 3.52 -1.41
CA ASN A 119 12.58 3.53 -2.64
C ASN A 119 11.83 4.87 -2.86
N TYR A 120 11.50 5.61 -1.79
CA TYR A 120 10.91 6.96 -1.91
C TYR A 120 11.87 8.00 -2.50
N TYR A 121 13.18 7.72 -2.46
CA TYR A 121 14.24 8.61 -2.94
C TYR A 121 15.00 8.04 -4.15
N ALA A 122 14.61 6.87 -4.64
CA ALA A 122 15.04 6.29 -5.90
C ALA A 122 14.19 6.83 -7.07
N ASP A 123 14.57 6.47 -8.31
CA ASP A 123 13.79 6.85 -9.49
C ASP A 123 12.34 6.35 -9.38
N SER A 124 11.40 7.26 -9.53
CA SER A 124 9.98 6.96 -9.54
C SER A 124 9.58 6.15 -10.78
N PHE A 125 8.37 5.59 -10.78
CA PHE A 125 7.84 4.93 -11.98
C PHE A 125 7.74 5.90 -13.16
N GLN A 126 7.35 7.16 -12.93
CA GLN A 126 7.31 8.17 -13.97
C GLN A 126 8.68 8.36 -14.65
N GLN A 127 9.75 8.40 -13.86
CA GLN A 127 11.11 8.51 -14.39
C GLN A 127 11.57 7.24 -15.13
N GLN A 128 11.11 6.06 -14.69
CA GLN A 128 11.47 4.79 -15.29
C GLN A 128 10.68 4.47 -16.57
N SER A 129 9.42 4.89 -16.65
CA SER A 129 8.53 4.66 -17.79
C SER A 129 8.54 5.79 -18.82
N GLY A 130 8.94 7.00 -18.42
CA GLY A 130 8.81 8.21 -19.24
C GLY A 130 7.40 8.80 -19.27
N ILE A 131 6.44 8.25 -18.53
CA ILE A 131 5.08 8.76 -18.41
C ILE A 131 5.03 9.75 -17.25
N TYR A 132 4.99 11.02 -17.54
CA TYR A 132 4.93 12.08 -16.53
C TYR A 132 3.50 12.60 -16.38
N ALA A 133 3.07 12.75 -15.14
CA ALA A 133 1.80 13.38 -14.82
C ALA A 133 1.67 14.76 -15.50
N ARG A 134 0.55 14.99 -16.17
CA ARG A 134 0.23 16.28 -16.80
C ARG A 134 -1.12 16.81 -16.33
N SER A 135 -1.22 18.13 -16.20
CA SER A 135 -2.51 18.79 -16.00
C SER A 135 -3.39 18.63 -17.24
N CYS A 136 -4.70 18.65 -17.06
CA CYS A 136 -5.68 18.59 -18.14
C CYS A 136 -6.77 19.64 -17.95
N THR A 137 -7.50 19.93 -19.02
CA THR A 137 -8.73 20.73 -18.97
C THR A 137 -9.89 19.87 -18.45
N VAL A 138 -10.99 20.53 -18.08
CA VAL A 138 -12.21 19.80 -17.64
C VAL A 138 -12.80 19.01 -18.81
N GLU A 139 -12.69 19.52 -20.03
CA GLU A 139 -13.15 18.87 -21.25
C GLU A 139 -12.36 17.58 -21.55
N GLU A 140 -11.04 17.62 -21.41
CA GLU A 140 -10.18 16.44 -21.56
C GLU A 140 -10.51 15.41 -20.47
N LEU A 141 -10.68 15.84 -19.21
CA LEU A 141 -11.04 14.99 -18.09
C LEU A 141 -12.41 14.32 -18.30
N GLU A 142 -13.40 15.09 -18.79
CA GLU A 142 -14.72 14.56 -19.14
C GLU A 142 -14.62 13.48 -20.22
N ALA A 143 -13.87 13.73 -21.30
CA ALA A 143 -13.72 12.80 -22.41
C ALA A 143 -13.11 11.45 -21.95
N VAL A 144 -12.01 11.48 -21.16
CA VAL A 144 -11.37 10.27 -20.65
C VAL A 144 -12.27 9.57 -19.62
N THR A 145 -12.98 10.32 -18.76
CA THR A 145 -13.93 9.74 -17.81
C THR A 145 -15.07 9.03 -18.53
N ALA A 146 -15.59 9.62 -19.62
CA ALA A 146 -16.65 9.02 -20.42
C ALA A 146 -16.18 7.75 -21.15
N ASP A 147 -14.93 7.75 -21.66
CA ASP A 147 -14.35 6.56 -22.29
C ASP A 147 -14.19 5.41 -21.27
N PHE A 148 -13.67 5.71 -20.07
CA PHE A 148 -13.60 4.72 -19.00
C PHE A 148 -14.98 4.19 -18.59
N ALA A 149 -15.99 5.05 -18.49
CA ALA A 149 -17.36 4.64 -18.18
C ALA A 149 -17.93 3.74 -19.27
N HIS A 150 -17.70 4.06 -20.55
CA HIS A 150 -18.14 3.26 -21.69
C HIS A 150 -17.48 1.88 -21.70
N GLN A 151 -16.14 1.82 -21.56
CA GLN A 151 -15.40 0.55 -21.49
C GLN A 151 -15.80 -0.28 -20.25
N LEU A 152 -16.06 0.37 -19.11
CA LEU A 152 -16.50 -0.28 -17.88
C LEU A 152 -17.89 -0.91 -18.06
N ALA A 153 -18.81 -0.21 -18.74
CA ALA A 153 -20.14 -0.76 -19.06
C ALA A 153 -20.02 -2.02 -19.93
N GLN A 154 -19.15 -2.01 -20.95
CA GLN A 154 -18.89 -3.20 -21.79
C GLN A 154 -18.22 -4.34 -21.02
N ALA A 155 -17.28 -4.03 -20.13
CA ALA A 155 -16.59 -5.03 -19.32
C ALA A 155 -17.50 -5.68 -18.26
N ALA A 156 -18.54 -4.99 -17.83
CA ALA A 156 -19.49 -5.48 -16.83
C ALA A 156 -20.24 -6.74 -17.26
N ASP A 157 -20.44 -6.94 -18.56
CA ASP A 157 -21.09 -8.12 -19.12
C ASP A 157 -20.18 -9.37 -19.16
N ASN A 158 -18.88 -9.17 -18.96
CA ASN A 158 -17.87 -10.23 -19.06
C ASN A 158 -17.44 -10.78 -17.69
N VAL A 159 -18.08 -10.39 -16.61
CA VAL A 159 -17.78 -10.87 -15.24
C VAL A 159 -19.01 -11.50 -14.61
N GLN A 160 -18.77 -12.50 -13.75
CA GLN A 160 -19.87 -13.19 -13.04
C GLN A 160 -20.57 -12.25 -12.08
N ARG A 161 -21.91 -12.36 -12.01
CA ARG A 161 -22.80 -11.57 -11.18
C ARG A 161 -23.66 -12.45 -10.27
N ASP A 162 -23.99 -11.97 -9.10
CA ASP A 162 -24.96 -12.58 -8.21
C ASP A 162 -26.40 -12.19 -8.60
N GLU A 163 -27.39 -12.69 -7.84
CA GLU A 163 -28.81 -12.40 -8.03
C GLU A 163 -29.19 -10.93 -7.86
N ASN A 164 -28.32 -10.14 -7.19
CA ASN A 164 -28.49 -8.70 -6.97
C ASN A 164 -27.75 -7.87 -8.03
N GLY A 165 -27.13 -8.52 -9.02
CA GLY A 165 -26.33 -7.88 -10.06
C GLY A 165 -24.95 -7.43 -9.60
N CYS A 166 -24.52 -7.76 -8.38
CA CYS A 166 -23.18 -7.45 -7.87
C CYS A 166 -22.12 -8.42 -8.41
N PHE A 167 -20.89 -7.97 -8.47
CA PHE A 167 -19.72 -8.77 -8.85
C PHE A 167 -19.57 -10.00 -7.94
N ALA A 168 -19.50 -11.20 -8.53
CA ALA A 168 -19.57 -12.48 -7.83
C ALA A 168 -18.46 -13.46 -8.21
N VAL A 169 -17.38 -12.98 -8.84
CA VAL A 169 -16.22 -13.83 -9.15
C VAL A 169 -15.55 -14.29 -7.85
N SER A 170 -15.24 -15.59 -7.77
CA SER A 170 -14.68 -16.17 -6.56
C SER A 170 -13.27 -15.64 -6.27
N ARG A 171 -12.95 -15.46 -4.98
CA ARG A 171 -11.59 -15.07 -4.55
C ARG A 171 -10.54 -16.04 -5.07
N GLN A 172 -10.85 -17.35 -5.11
CA GLN A 172 -9.92 -18.37 -5.62
C GLN A 172 -9.54 -18.12 -7.08
N GLU A 173 -10.51 -17.77 -7.92
CA GLU A 173 -10.31 -17.46 -9.33
C GLU A 173 -9.46 -16.18 -9.49
N ILE A 174 -9.81 -15.11 -8.76
CA ILE A 174 -9.05 -13.85 -8.74
C ILE A 174 -7.58 -14.09 -8.38
N PHE A 175 -7.31 -14.82 -7.30
CA PHE A 175 -5.94 -15.10 -6.85
C PHE A 175 -5.17 -16.02 -7.80
N ALA A 176 -5.85 -16.95 -8.48
CA ALA A 176 -5.22 -17.87 -9.44
C ALA A 176 -4.63 -17.14 -10.66
N ALA A 177 -5.28 -16.07 -11.11
CA ALA A 177 -4.83 -15.27 -12.24
C ALA A 177 -3.70 -14.27 -11.90
N ALA A 178 -3.48 -13.95 -10.62
CA ALA A 178 -2.62 -12.86 -10.16
C ALA A 178 -1.20 -12.86 -10.77
N THR A 179 -0.57 -14.03 -10.92
CA THR A 179 0.82 -14.15 -11.41
C THR A 179 0.97 -13.98 -12.93
N SER A 180 -0.13 -13.95 -13.68
CA SER A 180 -0.11 -13.76 -15.14
C SER A 180 -0.40 -12.33 -15.59
N VAL A 181 -0.95 -11.51 -14.70
CA VAL A 181 -1.53 -10.19 -15.02
C VAL A 181 -0.49 -9.18 -15.50
N TYR A 182 0.72 -9.22 -14.98
CA TYR A 182 1.78 -8.26 -15.33
C TYR A 182 2.49 -8.58 -16.65
N ALA A 183 2.51 -9.84 -17.07
CA ALA A 183 3.31 -10.28 -18.22
C ALA A 183 3.01 -9.51 -19.53
N PRO A 184 1.75 -9.21 -19.89
CA PRO A 184 1.45 -8.42 -21.09
C PRO A 184 2.01 -6.99 -21.08
N SER A 185 2.22 -6.41 -19.90
CA SER A 185 2.74 -5.04 -19.77
C SER A 185 4.27 -4.96 -19.79
N TYR A 186 5.01 -6.07 -19.85
CA TYR A 186 6.48 -6.07 -19.76
C TYR A 186 7.18 -5.56 -21.03
N GLU A 187 6.52 -5.51 -22.16
CA GLU A 187 7.05 -4.91 -23.36
C GLU A 187 7.03 -3.38 -23.26
N GLU A 188 5.93 -2.84 -22.77
CA GLU A 188 5.74 -1.40 -22.60
C GLU A 188 6.45 -0.86 -21.34
N PHE A 189 6.40 -1.62 -20.24
CA PHE A 189 7.01 -1.26 -18.95
C PHE A 189 8.06 -2.30 -18.52
N PRO A 190 9.25 -2.32 -19.15
CA PRO A 190 10.30 -3.31 -18.80
C PRO A 190 10.77 -3.22 -17.35
N CYS A 191 10.64 -2.04 -16.72
CA CYS A 191 10.97 -1.79 -15.31
C CYS A 191 10.09 -2.60 -14.34
N LEU A 192 8.90 -3.02 -14.76
CA LEU A 192 7.99 -3.84 -13.96
C LEU A 192 8.30 -5.34 -14.01
N ARG A 193 9.26 -5.77 -14.82
CA ARG A 193 9.57 -7.20 -15.00
C ARG A 193 10.22 -7.79 -13.75
N MET A 194 9.56 -8.80 -13.19
CA MET A 194 10.08 -9.62 -12.11
C MET A 194 9.41 -11.00 -12.08
N LYS A 195 9.88 -11.90 -11.20
CA LYS A 195 9.15 -13.13 -10.88
C LYS A 195 7.99 -12.76 -9.95
N ASP A 196 6.77 -13.04 -10.39
CA ASP A 196 5.56 -12.73 -9.66
C ASP A 196 5.29 -13.74 -8.54
N HIS A 197 4.77 -13.23 -7.44
CA HIS A 197 4.22 -14.01 -6.34
C HIS A 197 2.80 -13.53 -6.07
N THR A 198 1.87 -14.49 -5.94
CA THR A 198 0.49 -14.19 -5.58
C THR A 198 0.45 -13.55 -4.18
N PRO A 199 -0.13 -12.35 -4.02
CA PRO A 199 -0.32 -11.74 -2.71
C PRO A 199 -1.06 -12.66 -1.74
N LYS A 200 -0.88 -12.46 -0.44
CA LYS A 200 -1.48 -13.31 0.59
C LYS A 200 -2.70 -12.66 1.22
N ALA A 201 -3.76 -13.45 1.41
CA ALA A 201 -4.91 -13.02 2.18
C ALA A 201 -4.56 -12.93 3.68
N ILE A 202 -4.96 -11.85 4.33
CA ILE A 202 -4.81 -11.66 5.78
C ILE A 202 -6.00 -12.27 6.51
N SER A 203 -5.75 -13.03 7.57
CA SER A 203 -6.80 -13.63 8.40
C SER A 203 -7.57 -12.58 9.20
N CYS A 204 -6.89 -11.52 9.65
CA CYS A 204 -7.48 -10.38 10.37
C CYS A 204 -7.93 -9.25 9.44
N SER A 205 -8.55 -9.57 8.29
CA SER A 205 -8.99 -8.60 7.29
C SER A 205 -9.90 -7.51 7.86
N THR A 206 -10.80 -7.83 8.77
CA THR A 206 -11.68 -6.86 9.44
C THR A 206 -10.89 -5.76 10.20
N ALA A 207 -9.72 -6.10 10.76
CA ALA A 207 -8.87 -5.08 11.39
C ALA A 207 -8.27 -4.12 10.37
N LEU A 208 -7.94 -4.60 9.15
CA LEU A 208 -7.50 -3.75 8.05
C LEU A 208 -8.64 -2.83 7.59
N SER A 209 -9.87 -3.36 7.48
CA SER A 209 -11.05 -2.57 7.13
C SER A 209 -11.31 -1.44 8.13
N ALA A 210 -11.17 -1.71 9.43
CA ALA A 210 -11.31 -0.68 10.47
C ALA A 210 -10.24 0.41 10.39
N MET A 211 -9.12 0.15 9.73
CA MET A 211 -8.03 1.11 9.50
C MET A 211 -8.03 1.70 8.08
N ASP A 212 -9.03 1.39 7.24
CA ASP A 212 -9.18 1.83 5.84
C ASP A 212 -8.09 1.29 4.90
N PHE A 213 -7.59 0.07 5.16
CA PHE A 213 -6.59 -0.57 4.30
C PHE A 213 -7.20 -1.69 3.46
N THR A 214 -6.98 -1.63 2.14
CA THR A 214 -7.31 -2.68 1.17
C THR A 214 -6.22 -3.74 1.06
N GLY A 215 -4.98 -3.38 1.35
CA GLY A 215 -3.80 -4.24 1.37
C GLY A 215 -2.61 -3.50 1.94
N PHE A 216 -1.47 -4.17 1.99
CA PHE A 216 -0.18 -3.56 2.32
C PHE A 216 0.98 -4.45 1.88
N TYR A 217 2.05 -3.81 1.45
CA TYR A 217 3.35 -4.46 1.27
C TYR A 217 4.16 -4.42 2.56
N PHE A 218 4.77 -5.56 2.95
CA PHE A 218 5.58 -5.63 4.16
C PHE A 218 7.05 -5.87 3.83
N PRO A 219 7.90 -4.83 3.84
CA PRO A 219 9.27 -4.90 3.33
C PRO A 219 10.20 -5.83 4.11
N PHE A 220 9.88 -6.13 5.37
CA PHE A 220 10.67 -7.08 6.18
C PHE A 220 10.55 -8.53 5.71
N THR A 221 9.47 -8.87 5.01
CA THR A 221 9.24 -10.21 4.46
C THR A 221 9.10 -10.21 2.94
N GLY A 222 9.00 -9.04 2.31
CA GLY A 222 8.76 -8.89 0.87
C GLY A 222 7.37 -9.38 0.42
N GLU A 223 6.43 -9.51 1.35
CA GLU A 223 5.08 -10.00 1.08
C GLU A 223 4.11 -8.87 0.80
N ALA A 224 3.32 -9.02 -0.28
CA ALA A 224 2.09 -8.28 -0.49
C ALA A 224 0.93 -9.00 0.22
N ASN A 225 0.15 -8.27 0.98
CA ASN A 225 -0.91 -8.77 1.85
C ASN A 225 -2.21 -8.04 1.56
N LEU A 226 -3.33 -8.77 1.54
CA LEU A 226 -4.62 -8.26 1.10
C LEU A 226 -5.69 -8.42 2.17
N ASN A 227 -6.47 -7.37 2.32
CA ASN A 227 -7.77 -7.41 2.97
C ASN A 227 -8.76 -8.11 2.04
N VAL A 228 -9.25 -9.27 2.46
CA VAL A 228 -10.20 -10.05 1.66
C VAL A 228 -11.65 -9.92 2.13
N ASP A 229 -11.92 -9.11 3.16
CA ASP A 229 -13.30 -8.86 3.61
C ASP A 229 -13.99 -7.78 2.78
N CYS A 230 -13.22 -6.89 2.13
CA CYS A 230 -13.76 -5.85 1.27
C CYS A 230 -14.45 -6.43 0.02
N PRO A 231 -15.32 -5.65 -0.65
CA PRO A 231 -16.01 -6.08 -1.87
C PRO A 231 -15.04 -6.55 -2.94
N ALA A 232 -15.35 -7.72 -3.53
CA ALA A 232 -14.43 -8.41 -4.44
C ALA A 232 -14.23 -7.69 -5.78
N SER A 233 -15.09 -6.74 -6.14
CA SER A 233 -14.99 -5.97 -7.39
C SER A 233 -13.71 -5.14 -7.53
N PHE A 234 -13.12 -4.69 -6.41
CA PHE A 234 -11.84 -3.96 -6.40
C PHE A 234 -10.64 -4.86 -6.08
N LEU A 235 -10.87 -6.12 -5.66
CA LEU A 235 -9.78 -7.01 -5.25
C LEU A 235 -8.75 -7.26 -6.35
N PRO A 236 -9.12 -7.48 -7.63
CA PRO A 236 -8.15 -7.67 -8.71
C PRO A 236 -7.22 -6.46 -8.89
N SER A 237 -7.75 -5.24 -8.95
CA SER A 237 -6.93 -4.03 -9.05
C SER A 237 -6.08 -3.78 -7.80
N THR A 238 -6.58 -4.11 -6.60
CA THR A 238 -5.80 -4.06 -5.36
C THR A 238 -4.63 -5.06 -5.39
N ILE A 239 -4.83 -6.27 -5.92
CA ILE A 239 -3.76 -7.25 -6.14
C ILE A 239 -2.64 -6.64 -6.98
N VAL A 240 -2.99 -6.01 -8.11
CA VAL A 240 -2.00 -5.38 -9.00
C VAL A 240 -1.29 -4.22 -8.30
N HIS A 241 -2.01 -3.42 -7.52
CA HIS A 241 -1.45 -2.34 -6.71
C HIS A 241 -0.38 -2.86 -5.72
N GLU A 242 -0.72 -3.87 -4.92
CA GLU A 242 0.23 -4.44 -3.95
C GLU A 242 1.42 -5.14 -4.63
N MET A 243 1.19 -5.72 -5.80
CA MET A 243 2.26 -6.26 -6.63
C MET A 243 3.15 -5.17 -7.25
N ALA A 244 2.67 -3.93 -7.42
CA ALA A 244 3.52 -2.79 -7.80
C ALA A 244 4.51 -2.46 -6.68
N HIS A 245 4.08 -2.51 -5.42
CA HIS A 245 4.99 -2.37 -4.28
C HIS A 245 6.06 -3.48 -4.24
N GLN A 246 5.74 -4.73 -4.61
CA GLN A 246 6.75 -5.79 -4.74
C GLN A 246 7.85 -5.46 -5.76
N ARG A 247 7.59 -4.54 -6.67
CA ARG A 247 8.54 -4.04 -7.70
C ARG A 247 9.38 -2.87 -7.22
N GLY A 248 9.19 -2.45 -5.97
CA GLY A 248 9.91 -1.32 -5.35
C GLY A 248 9.29 0.04 -5.67
N ILE A 249 8.08 0.07 -6.23
CA ILE A 249 7.34 1.32 -6.43
C ILE A 249 6.79 1.75 -5.07
N ALA A 250 7.30 2.87 -4.53
CA ALA A 250 6.93 3.33 -3.20
C ALA A 250 5.73 4.30 -3.21
N SER A 251 5.51 5.03 -4.31
CA SER A 251 4.42 5.98 -4.44
C SER A 251 3.07 5.29 -4.62
N GLU A 252 2.13 5.57 -3.71
CA GLU A 252 0.74 5.09 -3.79
C GLU A 252 0.05 5.50 -5.09
N GLN A 253 0.38 6.70 -5.58
CA GLN A 253 -0.18 7.26 -6.81
C GLN A 253 0.26 6.48 -8.03
N GLU A 254 1.55 6.16 -8.08
CA GLU A 254 2.13 5.37 -9.16
C GLU A 254 1.62 3.93 -9.10
N CYS A 255 1.47 3.34 -7.91
CA CYS A 255 0.88 2.02 -7.73
C CYS A 255 -0.59 1.97 -8.20
N ASN A 256 -1.38 3.02 -7.91
CA ASN A 256 -2.75 3.13 -8.41
C ASN A 256 -2.79 3.23 -9.95
N PHE A 257 -1.92 4.06 -10.54
CA PHE A 257 -1.81 4.14 -12.00
C PHE A 257 -1.42 2.78 -12.61
N ILE A 258 -0.40 2.13 -12.06
CA ILE A 258 0.07 0.80 -12.51
C ILE A 258 -1.07 -0.22 -12.37
N ALA A 259 -1.81 -0.19 -11.24
CA ALA A 259 -2.94 -1.08 -11.03
C ALA A 259 -3.99 -0.98 -12.14
N ILE A 260 -4.29 0.24 -12.56
CA ILE A 260 -5.23 0.50 -13.66
C ILE A 260 -4.62 0.04 -14.99
N ALA A 261 -3.46 0.57 -15.37
CA ALA A 261 -2.84 0.32 -16.68
C ALA A 261 -2.55 -1.18 -16.94
N VAL A 262 -1.95 -1.85 -15.95
CA VAL A 262 -1.64 -3.29 -16.02
C VAL A 262 -2.92 -4.14 -16.05
N SER A 263 -3.93 -3.80 -15.26
CA SER A 263 -5.21 -4.53 -15.29
C SER A 263 -5.89 -4.41 -16.65
N LEU A 264 -5.84 -3.24 -17.28
CA LEU A 264 -6.41 -3.04 -18.62
C LEU A 264 -5.65 -3.81 -19.71
N ALA A 265 -4.34 -3.92 -19.57
CA ALA A 265 -3.46 -4.63 -20.51
C ALA A 265 -3.45 -6.15 -20.31
N SER A 266 -3.93 -6.67 -19.18
CA SER A 266 -3.75 -8.07 -18.77
C SER A 266 -4.40 -9.12 -19.68
N GLY A 267 -5.44 -8.73 -20.43
CA GLY A 267 -6.26 -9.66 -21.21
C GLY A 267 -7.26 -10.50 -20.38
N ASP A 268 -7.18 -10.43 -19.04
CA ASP A 268 -8.11 -11.11 -18.14
C ASP A 268 -9.35 -10.20 -17.90
N PRO A 269 -10.58 -10.68 -18.20
CA PRO A 269 -11.78 -9.85 -18.09
C PRO A 269 -12.07 -9.41 -16.67
N VAL A 270 -11.71 -10.19 -15.65
CA VAL A 270 -11.95 -9.90 -14.24
C VAL A 270 -11.04 -8.76 -13.78
N TYR A 271 -9.75 -8.84 -14.14
CA TYR A 271 -8.78 -7.78 -13.85
C TYR A 271 -9.08 -6.52 -14.65
N ARG A 272 -9.43 -6.65 -15.93
CA ARG A 272 -9.82 -5.52 -16.78
C ARG A 272 -11.01 -4.77 -16.19
N TYR A 273 -12.07 -5.48 -15.78
CA TYR A 273 -13.23 -4.87 -15.12
C TYR A 273 -12.82 -4.09 -13.86
N SER A 274 -12.07 -4.70 -12.97
CA SER A 274 -11.63 -4.09 -11.71
C SER A 274 -10.73 -2.86 -11.95
N GLY A 275 -9.83 -2.92 -12.94
CA GLY A 275 -8.98 -1.79 -13.32
C GLY A 275 -9.78 -0.61 -13.88
N LEU A 276 -10.76 -0.90 -14.76
CA LEU A 276 -11.69 0.12 -15.28
C LEU A 276 -12.53 0.74 -14.17
N LEU A 277 -13.03 -0.08 -13.23
CA LEU A 277 -13.80 0.40 -12.08
C LEU A 277 -12.96 1.32 -11.20
N MET A 278 -11.70 0.95 -10.90
CA MET A 278 -10.77 1.77 -10.15
C MET A 278 -10.44 3.07 -10.89
N GLY A 279 -10.15 3.01 -12.19
CA GLY A 279 -9.88 4.17 -13.02
C GLY A 279 -11.07 5.14 -13.08
N TYR A 280 -12.29 4.60 -13.28
CA TYR A 280 -13.51 5.40 -13.28
C TYR A 280 -13.72 6.11 -11.92
N VAL A 281 -13.44 5.46 -10.79
CA VAL A 281 -13.58 6.10 -9.47
C VAL A 281 -12.59 7.27 -9.32
N HIS A 282 -11.34 7.11 -9.74
CA HIS A 282 -10.35 8.20 -9.67
C HIS A 282 -10.72 9.37 -10.58
N LEU A 283 -11.00 9.10 -11.84
CA LEU A 283 -11.39 10.11 -12.84
C LEU A 283 -12.72 10.78 -12.47
N GLY A 284 -13.73 9.99 -12.11
CA GLY A 284 -15.04 10.47 -11.70
C GLY A 284 -15.00 11.35 -10.47
N ASN A 285 -14.21 11.00 -9.45
CA ASN A 285 -14.04 11.85 -8.28
C ASN A 285 -13.35 13.18 -8.61
N ALA A 286 -12.42 13.20 -9.57
CA ALA A 286 -11.79 14.43 -10.05
C ALA A 286 -12.79 15.28 -10.83
N LEU A 287 -13.55 14.67 -11.75
CA LEU A 287 -14.56 15.35 -12.53
C LEU A 287 -15.71 15.90 -11.65
N TYR A 288 -16.15 15.14 -10.66
CA TYR A 288 -17.16 15.60 -9.70
C TYR A 288 -16.73 16.87 -8.96
N ARG A 289 -15.45 16.95 -8.58
CA ARG A 289 -14.91 18.18 -7.93
C ARG A 289 -14.78 19.36 -8.89
N ALA A 290 -14.51 19.10 -10.17
CA ALA A 290 -14.37 20.13 -11.19
C ALA A 290 -15.71 20.59 -11.75
N ASP A 291 -16.60 19.67 -12.11
CA ASP A 291 -17.93 19.91 -12.68
C ASP A 291 -18.88 18.75 -12.30
N PRO A 292 -19.69 18.91 -11.23
CA PRO A 292 -20.65 17.90 -10.81
C PRO A 292 -21.73 17.54 -11.87
N ALA A 293 -22.08 18.48 -12.74
CA ALA A 293 -23.13 18.24 -13.74
C ALA A 293 -22.62 17.32 -14.86
N ARG A 294 -21.38 17.54 -15.34
CA ARG A 294 -20.74 16.67 -16.33
C ARG A 294 -20.52 15.26 -15.75
N TRP A 295 -20.07 15.18 -14.50
CA TRP A 295 -19.94 13.89 -13.81
C TRP A 295 -21.27 13.15 -13.72
N GLN A 296 -22.37 13.83 -13.36
CA GLN A 296 -23.68 13.23 -13.25
C GLN A 296 -24.17 12.68 -14.59
N ALA A 297 -23.97 13.43 -15.68
CA ALA A 297 -24.31 12.98 -17.01
C ALA A 297 -23.62 11.67 -17.40
N ILE A 298 -22.30 11.53 -17.09
CA ILE A 298 -21.57 10.27 -17.34
C ILE A 298 -22.05 9.17 -16.41
N ARG A 299 -22.27 9.47 -15.13
CA ARG A 299 -22.74 8.48 -14.15
C ARG A 299 -24.08 7.86 -14.54
N ASP A 300 -24.96 8.63 -15.13
CA ASP A 300 -26.28 8.19 -15.57
C ASP A 300 -26.24 7.23 -16.79
N THR A 301 -25.09 7.10 -17.46
CA THR A 301 -24.86 6.13 -18.54
C THR A 301 -24.41 4.75 -18.04
N LEU A 302 -24.03 4.63 -16.75
CA LEU A 302 -23.56 3.36 -16.20
C LEU A 302 -24.70 2.34 -16.05
N PRO A 303 -24.47 1.07 -16.38
CA PRO A 303 -25.43 0.02 -16.15
C PRO A 303 -25.66 -0.22 -14.64
N ASP A 304 -26.85 -0.72 -14.29
CA ASP A 304 -27.24 -0.98 -12.90
C ASP A 304 -26.26 -1.90 -12.17
N THR A 305 -25.62 -2.84 -12.87
CA THR A 305 -24.61 -3.76 -12.30
C THR A 305 -23.36 -3.04 -11.82
N VAL A 306 -22.87 -2.06 -12.57
CA VAL A 306 -21.72 -1.21 -12.14
C VAL A 306 -22.14 -0.33 -10.97
N VAL A 307 -23.35 0.25 -11.02
CA VAL A 307 -23.88 1.07 -9.92
C VAL A 307 -24.05 0.24 -8.66
N ALA A 308 -24.44 -1.04 -8.77
CA ALA A 308 -24.54 -1.96 -7.64
C ALA A 308 -23.17 -2.20 -6.98
N ASP A 309 -22.12 -2.47 -7.77
CA ASP A 309 -20.75 -2.64 -7.24
C ASP A 309 -20.23 -1.38 -6.53
N LEU A 310 -20.45 -0.20 -7.11
CA LEU A 310 -20.07 1.08 -6.50
C LEU A 310 -20.80 1.32 -5.18
N ARG A 311 -22.12 1.01 -5.13
CA ARG A 311 -22.93 1.11 -3.90
C ARG A 311 -22.45 0.12 -2.83
N GLN A 312 -22.21 -1.12 -3.21
CA GLN A 312 -21.71 -2.16 -2.30
C GLN A 312 -20.39 -1.73 -1.68
N ASN A 313 -19.45 -1.23 -2.49
CA ASN A 313 -18.18 -0.73 -2.00
C ASN A 313 -18.34 0.47 -1.05
N SER A 314 -19.15 1.45 -1.43
CA SER A 314 -19.40 2.64 -0.60
C SER A 314 -20.07 2.28 0.73
N ALA A 315 -21.05 1.38 0.71
CA ALA A 315 -21.75 0.91 1.91
C ALA A 315 -20.80 0.14 2.85
N TYR A 316 -19.91 -0.69 2.29
CA TYR A 316 -18.91 -1.43 3.06
C TYR A 316 -17.99 -0.48 3.83
N TRP A 317 -17.35 0.46 3.15
CA TRP A 317 -16.42 1.38 3.79
C TRP A 317 -17.11 2.36 4.75
N ALA A 318 -18.33 2.77 4.45
CA ALA A 318 -19.13 3.60 5.37
C ALA A 318 -19.39 2.91 6.72
N ALA A 319 -19.50 1.58 6.74
CA ALA A 319 -19.70 0.82 7.99
C ALA A 319 -18.46 0.83 8.91
N PHE A 320 -17.28 1.15 8.41
CA PHE A 320 -16.04 1.23 9.18
C PHE A 320 -15.62 2.66 9.54
N GLN A 321 -16.38 3.68 9.13
CA GLN A 321 -16.08 5.05 9.51
C GLN A 321 -16.23 5.25 11.03
N GLY A 322 -15.24 5.91 11.65
CA GLY A 322 -15.23 6.18 13.08
C GLY A 322 -13.85 6.52 13.63
N PRO A 323 -13.73 6.66 14.97
CA PRO A 323 -12.48 7.14 15.60
C PRO A 323 -11.22 6.33 15.29
N VAL A 324 -11.36 5.03 15.06
CA VAL A 324 -10.22 4.15 14.70
C VAL A 324 -9.75 4.46 13.29
N ASN A 325 -10.67 4.57 12.34
CA ASN A 325 -10.42 4.96 10.97
C ASN A 325 -9.77 6.35 10.90
N ASP A 326 -10.34 7.35 11.60
CA ASP A 326 -9.82 8.71 11.66
C ASP A 326 -8.38 8.77 12.21
N ALA A 327 -8.08 7.96 13.22
CA ALA A 327 -6.75 7.88 13.80
C ALA A 327 -5.76 7.23 12.85
N ALA A 328 -6.14 6.11 12.23
CA ALA A 328 -5.32 5.39 11.26
C ALA A 328 -5.00 6.26 10.04
N SER A 329 -6.00 6.94 9.46
CA SER A 329 -5.83 7.85 8.33
C SER A 329 -4.89 9.01 8.63
N LYS A 330 -4.98 9.63 9.83
CA LYS A 330 -4.04 10.69 10.24
C LYS A 330 -2.61 10.20 10.40
N VAL A 331 -2.42 9.02 10.97
CA VAL A 331 -1.08 8.41 11.12
C VAL A 331 -0.50 8.10 9.73
N TYR A 332 -1.30 7.51 8.86
CA TYR A 332 -0.89 7.15 7.50
C TYR A 332 -0.56 8.39 6.65
N ASP A 333 -1.40 9.43 6.69
CA ASP A 333 -1.14 10.71 6.00
C ASP A 333 0.18 11.35 6.47
N SER A 334 0.40 11.37 7.79
CA SER A 334 1.66 11.87 8.35
C SER A 334 2.86 11.04 7.92
N PHE A 335 2.70 9.73 7.83
CA PHE A 335 3.71 8.80 7.36
C PHE A 335 4.07 9.06 5.89
N LEU A 336 3.09 9.15 4.98
CA LEU A 336 3.30 9.45 3.57
C LEU A 336 4.02 10.80 3.37
N LYS A 337 3.56 11.84 4.05
CA LYS A 337 4.20 13.18 4.00
C LYS A 337 5.65 13.16 4.49
N SER A 338 5.97 12.39 5.52
CA SER A 338 7.33 12.29 6.06
C SER A 338 8.30 11.57 5.12
N ASN A 339 7.78 10.75 4.20
CA ASN A 339 8.55 9.98 3.23
C ASN A 339 8.53 10.56 1.80
N GLY A 340 8.11 11.83 1.64
CA GLY A 340 8.24 12.55 0.37
C GLY A 340 6.95 12.68 -0.44
N GLU A 341 5.86 12.03 -0.04
CA GLU A 341 4.53 12.23 -0.60
C GLU A 341 3.94 13.55 -0.06
N SER A 342 4.32 14.67 -0.69
CA SER A 342 4.05 16.04 -0.18
C SER A 342 2.57 16.34 0.06
N ARG A 343 1.65 15.61 -0.59
CA ARG A 343 0.20 15.77 -0.45
C ARG A 343 -0.46 14.73 0.45
N GLY A 344 0.29 13.71 0.92
CA GLY A 344 -0.26 12.62 1.74
C GLY A 344 -1.41 11.90 1.03
N VAL A 345 -2.47 11.56 1.76
CA VAL A 345 -3.69 10.90 1.20
C VAL A 345 -4.43 11.80 0.20
N GLN A 346 -4.25 13.12 0.24
CA GLN A 346 -4.85 14.05 -0.72
C GLN A 346 -4.17 14.07 -2.10
N SER A 347 -3.12 13.27 -2.30
CA SER A 347 -2.40 13.18 -3.56
C SER A 347 -3.10 12.37 -4.68
N TYR A 348 -4.40 12.08 -4.52
CA TYR A 348 -5.21 11.43 -5.58
C TYR A 348 -5.32 12.22 -6.91
N GLY A 349 -4.72 13.42 -6.99
CA GLY A 349 -4.57 14.18 -8.23
C GLY A 349 -3.55 13.58 -9.19
N THR A 350 -2.42 13.08 -8.68
CA THR A 350 -1.33 12.56 -9.55
C THR A 350 -1.74 11.30 -10.33
N VAL A 351 -2.58 10.42 -9.78
CA VAL A 351 -3.14 9.28 -10.53
C VAL A 351 -3.91 9.78 -11.75
N VAL A 352 -4.78 10.75 -11.56
CA VAL A 352 -5.58 11.35 -12.65
C VAL A 352 -4.67 11.98 -13.67
N ASP A 353 -3.68 12.76 -13.24
CA ASP A 353 -2.72 13.43 -14.13
C ASP A 353 -1.88 12.41 -14.94
N MET A 354 -1.56 11.25 -14.37
CA MET A 354 -0.89 10.15 -15.08
C MET A 354 -1.84 9.43 -16.04
N LEU A 355 -3.11 9.20 -15.65
CA LEU A 355 -4.13 8.65 -16.54
C LEU A 355 -4.38 9.58 -17.73
N MET A 356 -4.41 10.90 -17.50
CA MET A 356 -4.53 11.89 -18.56
C MET A 356 -3.30 11.94 -19.48
N ALA A 357 -2.10 11.66 -18.96
CA ALA A 357 -0.90 11.59 -19.78
C ALA A 357 -0.84 10.34 -20.66
N TYR A 358 -1.50 9.27 -20.24
CA TYR A 358 -1.41 7.96 -20.88
C TYR A 358 -2.62 7.63 -21.77
N TYR A 359 -3.82 8.04 -21.40
CA TYR A 359 -5.08 7.75 -22.11
C TYR A 359 -5.74 8.98 -22.74
N GLY A 360 -5.27 10.21 -22.42
CA GLY A 360 -5.83 11.49 -22.85
C GLY A 360 -5.27 12.10 -24.12
#